data_098dba4cbb30109489cf9e99d65d8b25
#
_entry.id   098dba4cbb30109489cf9e99d65d8b25
#
_cell.length_a   1.000
_cell.length_b   1.000
_cell.length_c   1.000
_cell.angle_alpha   90.00
_cell.angle_beta   90.00
_cell.angle_gamma   90.00
#
_symmetry.space_group_name_H-M   'P 1'
#
loop_
_entity.id
_entity.type
_entity.pdbx_description
1 polymer ?
#
loop_
_entity_poly.entity_id
_entity_poly.type
_entity_poly.pdbx_seq_one_letter_code
_entity_poly.pdbx_strand_id
1 'polypeptide(L)'
;IAQDTTRYGTDGGEESQLPQLIEEIAAIEGVEWLRALYCYPERVDERLLDTMKRLPNVCDYLDLPMQHISQHILTDMNRTDTSAHIREVCRMFKERGMMLRTTLMVGFPGETEEDFDELMDFVKEIKFDRMGAFMFCPEDGTRAAEMPDQIPEEVKQERYDRLMTLQHGVSLAQNKARVGTTCRVLVEKKRGSRYVGRSEYEAPETDGSIFFGSEEPCEIGSFVNVKITAAKAYDLMGDKISMKKDAKVNASNLFMDQDAIR
;
A
#
# COMPACT_ATOMS: atom_id res chain seq x y z
N ILE A 1 14.41 -13.26 -1.20
CA ILE A 1 13.32 -12.42 -1.76
C ILE A 1 12.36 -13.36 -2.47
N ALA A 2 11.11 -13.36 -2.07
CA ALA A 2 10.04 -14.11 -2.73
C ALA A 2 9.33 -13.21 -3.76
N GLN A 3 8.83 -13.79 -4.83
CA GLN A 3 7.95 -13.10 -5.78
C GLN A 3 6.50 -13.05 -5.28
N ASP A 4 6.14 -14.00 -4.40
CA ASP A 4 4.86 -14.08 -3.73
C ASP A 4 5.05 -14.59 -2.30
N THR A 5 5.00 -13.69 -1.35
CA THR A 5 5.18 -14.00 0.07
C THR A 5 4.01 -14.82 0.62
N THR A 6 2.81 -14.70 0.03
CA THR A 6 1.63 -15.45 0.46
C THR A 6 1.73 -16.95 0.19
N ARG A 7 2.70 -17.39 -0.64
CA ARG A 7 2.98 -18.82 -0.89
C ARG A 7 3.89 -19.48 0.14
N TYR A 8 4.27 -18.76 1.19
CA TYR A 8 5.11 -19.36 2.23
C TYR A 8 4.43 -20.58 2.87
N GLY A 9 5.16 -21.69 2.89
CA GLY A 9 4.72 -22.96 3.50
C GLY A 9 3.67 -23.74 2.71
N THR A 10 3.38 -23.37 1.44
CA THR A 10 2.42 -24.12 0.61
C THR A 10 3.01 -25.40 -0.03
N ASP A 11 4.29 -25.70 0.15
CA ASP A 11 4.95 -26.87 -0.43
C ASP A 11 4.38 -28.20 0.05
N GLY A 12 3.76 -28.22 1.23
CA GLY A 12 3.13 -29.39 1.83
C GLY A 12 1.59 -29.37 1.86
N GLY A 13 0.96 -28.37 1.26
CA GLY A 13 -0.48 -28.20 1.27
C GLY A 13 -0.94 -26.94 0.54
N GLU A 14 -2.24 -26.67 0.53
CA GLU A 14 -2.82 -25.51 -0.15
C GLU A 14 -2.85 -24.25 0.70
N GLU A 15 -2.83 -24.38 2.04
CA GLU A 15 -2.91 -23.24 2.97
C GLU A 15 -1.55 -22.57 3.18
N SER A 16 -1.57 -21.24 3.10
CA SER A 16 -0.40 -20.44 3.43
C SER A 16 -0.09 -20.48 4.93
N GLN A 17 1.19 -20.65 5.25
CA GLN A 17 1.72 -20.55 6.63
C GLN A 17 2.26 -19.15 6.94
N LEU A 18 2.01 -18.16 6.07
CA LEU A 18 2.44 -16.78 6.29
C LEU A 18 1.92 -16.18 7.60
N PRO A 19 0.65 -16.40 8.01
CA PRO A 19 0.17 -15.90 9.30
C PRO A 19 0.99 -16.40 10.49
N GLN A 20 1.33 -17.70 10.53
CA GLN A 20 2.18 -18.27 11.57
C GLN A 20 3.59 -17.69 11.55
N LEU A 21 4.19 -17.55 10.36
CA LEU A 21 5.51 -16.95 10.22
C LEU A 21 5.53 -15.50 10.76
N ILE A 22 4.48 -14.73 10.47
CA ILE A 22 4.33 -13.37 10.98
C ILE A 22 4.26 -13.38 12.51
N GLU A 23 3.48 -14.28 13.12
CA GLU A 23 3.38 -14.43 14.57
C GLU A 23 4.73 -14.78 15.20
N GLU A 24 5.44 -15.74 14.64
CA GLU A 24 6.75 -16.20 15.14
C GLU A 24 7.82 -15.09 15.05
N ILE A 25 7.88 -14.36 13.94
CA ILE A 25 8.82 -13.25 13.79
C ILE A 25 8.44 -12.08 14.71
N ALA A 26 7.15 -11.75 14.81
CA ALA A 26 6.69 -10.69 15.67
C ALA A 26 6.94 -10.95 17.16
N ALA A 27 7.06 -12.22 17.57
CA ALA A 27 7.39 -12.63 18.94
C ALA A 27 8.88 -12.52 19.29
N ILE A 28 9.76 -12.30 18.30
CA ILE A 28 11.19 -12.15 18.54
C ILE A 28 11.47 -10.83 19.24
N GLU A 29 12.18 -10.88 20.37
CA GLU A 29 12.58 -9.67 21.11
C GLU A 29 13.44 -8.74 20.24
N GLY A 30 13.08 -7.44 20.24
CA GLY A 30 13.78 -6.42 19.45
C GLY A 30 13.22 -6.21 18.03
N VAL A 31 12.25 -6.99 17.58
CA VAL A 31 11.52 -6.70 16.34
C VAL A 31 10.53 -5.57 16.61
N GLU A 32 10.88 -4.39 16.13
CA GLU A 32 10.07 -3.16 16.33
C GLU A 32 9.02 -2.97 15.24
N TRP A 33 9.33 -3.35 13.99
CA TRP A 33 8.40 -3.36 12.86
C TRP A 33 8.65 -4.56 11.96
N LEU A 34 7.57 -5.26 11.64
CA LEU A 34 7.51 -6.30 10.63
C LEU A 34 6.55 -5.87 9.52
N ARG A 35 6.97 -5.96 8.28
CA ARG A 35 6.17 -5.64 7.09
C ARG A 35 6.24 -6.78 6.08
N ALA A 36 5.09 -7.23 5.61
CA ALA A 36 5.00 -8.14 4.48
C ALA A 36 4.89 -7.33 3.17
N LEU A 37 5.62 -7.75 2.15
CA LEU A 37 5.62 -7.16 0.81
C LEU A 37 5.47 -8.27 -0.23
N TYR A 38 5.10 -7.92 -1.47
CA TYR A 38 4.95 -8.83 -2.59
C TYR A 38 3.96 -9.97 -2.32
N CYS A 39 2.74 -9.61 -2.00
CA CYS A 39 1.64 -10.55 -1.78
C CYS A 39 0.71 -10.58 -3.00
N TYR A 40 0.14 -11.74 -3.30
CA TYR A 40 -0.86 -11.87 -4.36
C TYR A 40 -2.26 -11.88 -3.76
N PRO A 41 -3.23 -11.16 -4.37
CA PRO A 41 -4.60 -11.07 -3.86
C PRO A 41 -5.26 -12.43 -3.66
N GLU A 42 -5.02 -13.40 -4.55
CA GLU A 42 -5.64 -14.74 -4.55
C GLU A 42 -5.50 -15.52 -3.23
N ARG A 43 -4.49 -15.16 -2.41
CA ARG A 43 -4.17 -15.84 -1.15
C ARG A 43 -4.30 -14.95 0.07
N VAL A 44 -4.82 -13.75 -0.11
CA VAL A 44 -5.13 -12.86 1.01
C VAL A 44 -6.51 -13.18 1.53
N ASP A 45 -6.56 -13.59 2.78
CA ASP A 45 -7.78 -13.95 3.49
C ASP A 45 -7.92 -13.17 4.82
N GLU A 46 -9.06 -13.32 5.47
CA GLU A 46 -9.33 -12.70 6.77
C GLU A 46 -8.32 -13.12 7.83
N ARG A 47 -7.89 -14.39 7.84
CA ARG A 47 -6.92 -14.91 8.81
C ARG A 47 -5.60 -14.15 8.74
N LEU A 48 -5.08 -13.90 7.53
CA LEU A 48 -3.85 -13.13 7.34
C LEU A 48 -4.02 -11.70 7.86
N LEU A 49 -5.08 -11.02 7.45
CA LEU A 49 -5.33 -9.63 7.82
C LEU A 49 -5.59 -9.47 9.32
N ASP A 50 -6.35 -10.37 9.93
CA ASP A 50 -6.62 -10.35 11.37
C ASP A 50 -5.37 -10.67 12.19
N THR A 51 -4.50 -11.57 11.69
CA THR A 51 -3.20 -11.84 12.31
C THR A 51 -2.33 -10.59 12.29
N MET A 52 -2.21 -9.92 11.14
CA MET A 52 -1.44 -8.68 11.04
C MET A 52 -2.00 -7.60 11.96
N LYS A 53 -3.31 -7.41 11.96
CA LYS A 53 -3.98 -6.37 12.75
C LYS A 53 -3.85 -6.56 14.25
N ARG A 54 -3.78 -7.80 14.73
CA ARG A 54 -3.66 -8.15 16.14
C ARG A 54 -2.29 -7.89 16.72
N LEU A 55 -1.25 -7.89 15.92
CA LEU A 55 0.15 -7.81 16.35
C LEU A 55 0.65 -6.35 16.29
N PRO A 56 0.99 -5.73 17.44
CA PRO A 56 1.27 -4.28 17.50
C PRO A 56 2.57 -3.85 16.80
N ASN A 57 3.47 -4.78 16.51
CA ASN A 57 4.72 -4.55 15.79
C ASN A 57 4.65 -5.02 14.32
N VAL A 58 3.50 -5.45 13.83
CA VAL A 58 3.25 -5.71 12.42
C VAL A 58 2.62 -4.48 11.80
N CYS A 59 3.19 -3.97 10.72
CA CYS A 59 2.66 -2.80 10.03
C CYS A 59 1.29 -3.10 9.42
N ASP A 60 0.31 -2.23 9.65
CA ASP A 60 -1.01 -2.27 9.01
C ASP A 60 -0.90 -1.87 7.52
N TYR A 61 -0.10 -2.60 6.77
CA TYR A 61 0.26 -2.28 5.39
C TYR A 61 0.55 -3.56 4.61
N LEU A 62 0.00 -3.68 3.40
CA LEU A 62 0.33 -4.77 2.49
C LEU A 62 0.46 -4.26 1.05
N ASP A 63 1.42 -4.82 0.32
CA ASP A 63 1.64 -4.56 -1.10
C ASP A 63 1.06 -5.72 -1.92
N LEU A 64 0.01 -5.40 -2.70
CA LEU A 64 -0.75 -6.33 -3.53
C LEU A 64 -0.76 -5.87 -4.99
N PRO A 65 0.21 -6.26 -5.82
CA PRO A 65 0.21 -5.95 -7.24
C PRO A 65 -0.96 -6.64 -7.97
N MET A 66 -2.07 -5.94 -8.12
CA MET A 66 -3.31 -6.44 -8.75
C MET A 66 -3.21 -6.49 -10.27
N GLN A 67 -2.37 -5.65 -10.85
CA GLN A 67 -2.10 -5.47 -12.27
C GLN A 67 -3.27 -4.85 -13.04
N HIS A 68 -4.46 -5.42 -12.98
CA HIS A 68 -5.68 -4.93 -13.63
C HIS A 68 -6.93 -5.29 -12.81
N ILE A 69 -8.12 -4.86 -13.28
CA ILE A 69 -9.41 -5.23 -12.71
C ILE A 69 -10.35 -5.89 -13.72
N SER A 70 -10.20 -5.60 -15.02
CA SER A 70 -11.00 -6.27 -16.05
C SER A 70 -10.72 -7.78 -16.04
N GLN A 71 -11.78 -8.59 -15.95
CA GLN A 71 -11.66 -10.05 -15.95
C GLN A 71 -11.05 -10.58 -17.25
N HIS A 72 -11.32 -9.92 -18.37
CA HIS A 72 -10.73 -10.24 -19.65
C HIS A 72 -9.19 -10.12 -19.57
N ILE A 73 -8.68 -8.98 -19.15
CA ILE A 73 -7.25 -8.72 -19.07
C ILE A 73 -6.56 -9.59 -18.00
N LEU A 74 -7.18 -9.78 -16.85
CA LEU A 74 -6.66 -10.71 -15.82
C LEU A 74 -6.47 -12.13 -16.37
N THR A 75 -7.42 -12.60 -17.16
CA THR A 75 -7.35 -13.91 -17.80
C THR A 75 -6.20 -13.99 -18.81
N ASP A 76 -6.05 -12.96 -19.64
CA ASP A 76 -4.99 -12.87 -20.64
C ASP A 76 -3.59 -12.73 -20.03
N MET A 77 -3.49 -12.07 -18.87
CA MET A 77 -2.29 -12.02 -18.04
C MET A 77 -2.00 -13.35 -17.32
N ASN A 78 -2.84 -14.37 -17.50
CA ASN A 78 -2.77 -15.65 -16.78
C ASN A 78 -2.81 -15.48 -15.26
N ARG A 79 -3.61 -14.51 -14.77
CA ARG A 79 -3.87 -14.31 -13.34
C ARG A 79 -4.99 -15.25 -12.92
N THR A 80 -4.86 -15.83 -11.73
CA THR A 80 -5.87 -16.70 -11.12
C THR A 80 -6.94 -15.92 -10.37
N ASP A 81 -6.65 -14.65 -10.05
CA ASP A 81 -7.59 -13.75 -9.42
C ASP A 81 -8.80 -13.46 -10.30
N THR A 82 -9.95 -13.26 -9.67
CA THR A 82 -11.14 -12.71 -10.33
C THR A 82 -11.35 -11.25 -9.92
N SER A 83 -11.97 -10.47 -10.81
CA SER A 83 -12.38 -9.09 -10.51
C SER A 83 -13.20 -8.99 -9.20
N ALA A 84 -14.10 -9.93 -8.97
CA ALA A 84 -14.91 -10.01 -7.77
C ALA A 84 -14.06 -10.26 -6.51
N HIS A 85 -13.11 -11.19 -6.58
CA HIS A 85 -12.22 -11.48 -5.45
C HIS A 85 -11.30 -10.29 -5.12
N ILE A 86 -10.73 -9.65 -6.13
CA ILE A 86 -9.90 -8.44 -5.94
C ILE A 86 -10.70 -7.34 -5.22
N ARG A 87 -11.95 -7.08 -5.62
CA ARG A 87 -12.82 -6.10 -4.94
C ARG A 87 -13.12 -6.49 -3.50
N GLU A 88 -13.34 -7.79 -3.24
CA GLU A 88 -13.55 -8.31 -1.88
C GLU A 88 -12.32 -8.11 -1.00
N VAL A 89 -11.12 -8.41 -1.51
CA VAL A 89 -9.87 -8.15 -0.79
C VAL A 89 -9.74 -6.67 -0.46
N CYS A 90 -9.99 -5.76 -1.41
CA CYS A 90 -9.98 -4.33 -1.15
C CYS A 90 -10.97 -3.91 -0.05
N ARG A 91 -12.18 -4.52 -0.03
CA ARG A 91 -13.19 -4.28 1.02
C ARG A 91 -12.67 -4.71 2.38
N MET A 92 -12.07 -5.90 2.49
CA MET A 92 -11.50 -6.41 3.74
C MET A 92 -10.43 -5.48 4.33
N PHE A 93 -9.59 -4.86 3.48
CA PHE A 93 -8.60 -3.87 3.91
C PHE A 93 -9.25 -2.61 4.47
N LYS A 94 -10.23 -2.06 3.76
CA LYS A 94 -10.94 -0.85 4.20
C LYS A 94 -11.65 -1.04 5.53
N GLU A 95 -12.33 -2.16 5.72
CA GLU A 95 -13.04 -2.50 6.95
C GLU A 95 -12.10 -2.58 8.17
N ARG A 96 -10.85 -2.99 7.95
CA ARG A 96 -9.83 -3.09 8.99
C ARG A 96 -9.01 -1.81 9.17
N GLY A 97 -9.22 -0.80 8.32
CA GLY A 97 -8.42 0.43 8.31
C GLY A 97 -6.94 0.18 8.03
N MET A 98 -6.64 -0.84 7.22
CA MET A 98 -5.27 -1.17 6.82
C MET A 98 -4.90 -0.44 5.54
N MET A 99 -3.62 -0.09 5.41
CA MET A 99 -3.05 0.56 4.24
C MET A 99 -2.86 -0.44 3.10
N LEU A 100 -3.43 -0.13 1.94
CA LEU A 100 -3.31 -0.95 0.74
C LEU A 100 -2.46 -0.25 -0.32
N ARG A 101 -1.34 -0.89 -0.66
CA ARG A 101 -0.54 -0.54 -1.84
C ARG A 101 -0.83 -1.50 -2.98
N THR A 102 -0.88 -0.97 -4.19
CA THR A 102 -1.02 -1.78 -5.40
C THR A 102 -0.13 -1.29 -6.53
N THR A 103 0.04 -2.15 -7.50
CA THR A 103 0.63 -1.84 -8.81
C THR A 103 -0.36 -2.24 -9.88
N LEU A 104 -0.59 -1.33 -10.84
CA LEU A 104 -1.46 -1.55 -11.99
C LEU A 104 -0.64 -1.47 -13.28
N MET A 105 -1.14 -2.09 -14.33
CA MET A 105 -0.52 -2.09 -15.65
C MET A 105 -1.55 -1.60 -16.67
N VAL A 106 -1.14 -0.76 -17.61
CA VAL A 106 -1.96 -0.29 -18.72
C VAL A 106 -1.34 -0.70 -20.05
N GLY A 107 -2.16 -0.86 -21.07
CA GLY A 107 -1.71 -1.18 -22.42
C GLY A 107 -1.25 -2.62 -22.60
N PHE A 108 -1.76 -3.55 -21.79
CA PHE A 108 -1.58 -4.98 -22.04
C PHE A 108 -2.24 -5.35 -23.39
N PRO A 109 -1.68 -6.31 -24.18
CA PRO A 109 -2.27 -6.70 -25.46
C PRO A 109 -3.75 -7.05 -25.32
N GLY A 110 -4.58 -6.51 -26.21
CA GLY A 110 -6.02 -6.70 -26.19
C GLY A 110 -6.82 -5.79 -25.24
N GLU A 111 -6.14 -4.92 -24.45
CA GLU A 111 -6.84 -3.98 -23.55
C GLU A 111 -7.68 -2.97 -24.37
N THR A 112 -8.99 -3.02 -24.22
CA THR A 112 -9.93 -2.09 -24.85
C THR A 112 -10.07 -0.79 -24.07
N GLU A 113 -10.79 0.19 -24.60
CA GLU A 113 -11.11 1.41 -23.84
C GLU A 113 -12.07 1.12 -22.69
N GLU A 114 -12.99 0.17 -22.89
CA GLU A 114 -13.91 -0.29 -21.86
C GLU A 114 -13.17 -0.97 -20.69
N ASP A 115 -12.14 -1.78 -20.95
CA ASP A 115 -11.30 -2.38 -19.92
C ASP A 115 -10.55 -1.31 -19.13
N PHE A 116 -10.02 -0.30 -19.82
CA PHE A 116 -9.34 0.82 -19.20
C PHE A 116 -10.29 1.72 -18.38
N ASP A 117 -11.51 1.97 -18.88
CA ASP A 117 -12.52 2.72 -18.14
C ASP A 117 -12.95 1.96 -16.86
N GLU A 118 -13.08 0.63 -16.91
CA GLU A 118 -13.30 -0.20 -15.72
C GLU A 118 -12.16 -0.05 -14.70
N LEU A 119 -10.90 -0.01 -15.17
CA LEU A 119 -9.74 0.21 -14.32
C LEU A 119 -9.77 1.60 -13.66
N MET A 120 -10.11 2.63 -14.41
CA MET A 120 -10.26 4.00 -13.90
C MET A 120 -11.36 4.10 -12.84
N ASP A 121 -12.49 3.45 -13.06
CA ASP A 121 -13.61 3.45 -12.12
C ASP A 121 -13.26 2.65 -10.85
N PHE A 122 -12.55 1.56 -10.98
CA PHE A 122 -12.02 0.81 -9.85
C PHE A 122 -11.10 1.66 -8.97
N VAL A 123 -10.18 2.43 -9.55
CA VAL A 123 -9.31 3.33 -8.78
C VAL A 123 -10.10 4.44 -8.07
N LYS A 124 -11.13 4.99 -8.71
CA LYS A 124 -12.05 5.99 -8.10
C LYS A 124 -12.85 5.40 -6.93
N GLU A 125 -13.28 4.15 -7.05
CA GLU A 125 -14.03 3.41 -6.03
C GLU A 125 -13.15 3.09 -4.83
N ILE A 126 -12.00 2.43 -5.09
CA ILE A 126 -11.11 1.93 -4.04
C ILE A 126 -10.33 3.05 -3.37
N LYS A 127 -9.88 4.04 -4.12
CA LYS A 127 -9.04 5.14 -3.60
C LYS A 127 -7.81 4.60 -2.88
N PHE A 128 -6.97 3.89 -3.62
CA PHE A 128 -5.77 3.28 -3.06
C PHE A 128 -4.91 4.27 -2.30
N ASP A 129 -4.41 3.87 -1.14
CA ASP A 129 -3.52 4.68 -0.33
C ASP A 129 -2.19 4.91 -1.05
N ARG A 130 -1.67 3.86 -1.65
CA ARG A 130 -0.46 3.87 -2.47
C ARG A 130 -0.71 3.09 -3.76
N MET A 131 -0.35 3.66 -4.89
CA MET A 131 -0.46 2.99 -6.18
C MET A 131 0.66 3.46 -7.10
N GLY A 132 1.30 2.51 -7.74
CA GLY A 132 2.13 2.71 -8.91
C GLY A 132 1.46 2.15 -10.16
N ALA A 133 1.84 2.64 -11.34
CA ALA A 133 1.42 2.08 -12.61
C ALA A 133 2.62 1.87 -13.53
N PHE A 134 2.49 0.91 -14.44
CA PHE A 134 3.43 0.66 -15.52
C PHE A 134 2.70 0.55 -16.84
N MET A 135 3.35 0.98 -17.93
CA MET A 135 2.94 0.62 -19.27
C MET A 135 3.47 -0.77 -19.57
N PHE A 136 2.65 -1.60 -20.22
CA PHE A 136 3.12 -2.90 -20.71
C PHE A 136 4.28 -2.71 -21.70
N CYS A 137 5.37 -3.44 -21.46
CA CYS A 137 6.52 -3.52 -22.32
C CYS A 137 6.66 -4.97 -22.83
N PRO A 138 6.62 -5.23 -24.13
CA PRO A 138 6.80 -6.58 -24.64
C PRO A 138 8.26 -7.04 -24.45
N GLU A 139 8.45 -8.14 -23.75
CA GLU A 139 9.74 -8.78 -23.52
C GLU A 139 9.91 -9.97 -24.46
N ASP A 140 11.01 -10.04 -25.17
CA ASP A 140 11.31 -11.11 -26.13
C ASP A 140 11.18 -12.50 -25.49
N GLY A 141 10.50 -13.41 -26.20
CA GLY A 141 10.29 -14.79 -25.74
C GLY A 141 9.16 -14.97 -24.70
N THR A 142 8.42 -13.91 -24.40
CA THR A 142 7.21 -14.03 -23.57
C THR A 142 5.96 -14.19 -24.44
N ARG A 143 4.98 -14.95 -23.92
CA ARG A 143 3.68 -15.10 -24.58
C ARG A 143 3.03 -13.74 -24.87
N ALA A 144 3.09 -12.81 -23.93
CA ALA A 144 2.46 -11.50 -24.07
C ALA A 144 3.07 -10.67 -25.20
N ALA A 145 4.37 -10.82 -25.50
CA ALA A 145 5.00 -10.16 -26.64
C ALA A 145 4.52 -10.69 -27.99
N GLU A 146 4.08 -11.96 -28.02
CA GLU A 146 3.60 -12.64 -29.24
C GLU A 146 2.07 -12.54 -29.42
N MET A 147 1.35 -11.99 -28.42
CA MET A 147 -0.10 -11.82 -28.51
C MET A 147 -0.47 -10.82 -29.62
N PRO A 148 -1.58 -11.05 -30.34
CA PRO A 148 -2.14 -10.05 -31.24
C PRO A 148 -2.62 -8.82 -30.47
N ASP A 149 -3.05 -7.81 -31.19
CA ASP A 149 -3.70 -6.61 -30.63
C ASP A 149 -2.82 -5.85 -29.63
N GLN A 150 -1.51 -5.75 -29.95
CA GLN A 150 -0.56 -4.91 -29.23
C GLN A 150 -1.02 -3.45 -29.24
N ILE A 151 -1.03 -2.83 -28.08
CA ILE A 151 -1.49 -1.45 -27.90
C ILE A 151 -0.37 -0.48 -28.37
N PRO A 152 -0.69 0.54 -29.21
CA PRO A 152 0.27 1.56 -29.59
C PRO A 152 0.86 2.31 -28.38
N GLU A 153 2.12 2.72 -28.48
CA GLU A 153 2.84 3.34 -27.37
C GLU A 153 2.18 4.66 -26.92
N GLU A 154 1.64 5.43 -27.88
CA GLU A 154 0.92 6.68 -27.60
C GLU A 154 -0.34 6.43 -26.77
N VAL A 155 -1.06 5.33 -27.01
CA VAL A 155 -2.25 4.96 -26.26
C VAL A 155 -1.87 4.50 -24.84
N LYS A 156 -0.80 3.71 -24.71
CA LYS A 156 -0.27 3.32 -23.40
C LYS A 156 0.11 4.55 -22.56
N GLN A 157 0.81 5.50 -23.18
CA GLN A 157 1.24 6.73 -22.50
C GLN A 157 0.03 7.57 -22.07
N GLU A 158 -0.97 7.73 -22.93
CA GLU A 158 -2.20 8.45 -22.61
C GLU A 158 -2.93 7.80 -21.41
N ARG A 159 -3.13 6.48 -21.44
CA ARG A 159 -3.77 5.73 -20.36
C ARG A 159 -2.97 5.84 -19.06
N TYR A 160 -1.66 5.71 -19.13
CA TYR A 160 -0.78 5.89 -17.97
C TYR A 160 -0.93 7.29 -17.36
N ASP A 161 -0.92 8.34 -18.17
CA ASP A 161 -1.03 9.72 -17.69
C ASP A 161 -2.41 9.99 -17.06
N ARG A 162 -3.49 9.48 -17.65
CA ARG A 162 -4.85 9.56 -17.09
C ARG A 162 -4.93 8.87 -15.74
N LEU A 163 -4.41 7.63 -15.66
CA LEU A 163 -4.43 6.82 -14.44
C LEU A 163 -3.61 7.46 -13.31
N MET A 164 -2.40 7.92 -13.63
CA MET A 164 -1.51 8.55 -12.63
C MET A 164 -2.00 9.93 -12.20
N THR A 165 -2.66 10.69 -13.08
CA THR A 165 -3.31 11.95 -12.73
C THR A 165 -4.45 11.72 -11.73
N LEU A 166 -5.29 10.71 -11.95
CA LEU A 166 -6.33 10.31 -11.01
C LEU A 166 -5.73 9.92 -9.65
N GLN A 167 -4.74 9.03 -9.66
CA GLN A 167 -4.11 8.57 -8.42
C GLN A 167 -3.39 9.69 -7.67
N HIS A 168 -2.77 10.63 -8.36
CA HIS A 168 -2.16 11.81 -7.72
C HIS A 168 -3.19 12.58 -6.87
N GLY A 169 -4.38 12.78 -7.41
CA GLY A 169 -5.49 13.41 -6.68
C GLY A 169 -5.94 12.60 -5.45
N VAL A 170 -6.07 11.28 -5.62
CA VAL A 170 -6.42 10.34 -4.53
C VAL A 170 -5.36 10.37 -3.44
N SER A 171 -4.08 10.21 -3.81
CA SER A 171 -2.96 10.23 -2.85
C SER A 171 -2.88 11.54 -2.06
N LEU A 172 -3.10 12.68 -2.73
CA LEU A 172 -3.15 13.98 -2.06
C LEU A 172 -4.30 14.07 -1.05
N ALA A 173 -5.47 13.56 -1.38
CA ALA A 173 -6.63 13.55 -0.48
C ALA A 173 -6.38 12.66 0.73
N GLN A 174 -5.85 11.45 0.54
CA GLN A 174 -5.50 10.52 1.60
C GLN A 174 -4.42 11.12 2.54
N ASN A 175 -3.37 11.71 2.00
CA ASN A 175 -2.35 12.35 2.80
C ASN A 175 -2.87 13.60 3.54
N LYS A 176 -3.77 14.38 2.95
CA LYS A 176 -4.42 15.51 3.63
C LYS A 176 -5.25 15.07 4.83
N ALA A 177 -5.92 13.92 4.76
CA ALA A 177 -6.69 13.37 5.87
C ALA A 177 -5.80 13.01 7.08
N ARG A 178 -4.49 12.81 6.87
CA ARG A 178 -3.51 12.57 7.94
C ARG A 178 -3.04 13.84 8.64
N VAL A 179 -3.32 15.03 8.10
CA VAL A 179 -2.93 16.29 8.73
C VAL A 179 -3.64 16.46 10.08
N GLY A 180 -2.88 16.81 11.11
CA GLY A 180 -3.34 16.90 12.50
C GLY A 180 -3.19 15.61 13.31
N THR A 181 -2.97 14.45 12.67
CA THR A 181 -2.68 13.19 13.37
C THR A 181 -1.24 13.12 13.85
N THR A 182 -0.97 12.19 14.75
CA THR A 182 0.38 11.86 15.23
C THR A 182 0.71 10.44 14.83
N CYS A 183 1.91 10.22 14.30
CA CYS A 183 2.40 8.89 13.98
C CYS A 183 3.81 8.66 14.55
N ARG A 184 4.13 7.40 14.80
CA ARG A 184 5.48 6.93 15.14
C ARG A 184 6.31 6.90 13.86
N VAL A 185 7.50 7.50 13.85
CA VAL A 185 8.36 7.66 12.68
C VAL A 185 9.74 7.10 12.99
N LEU A 186 10.22 6.20 12.15
CA LEU A 186 11.62 5.77 12.12
C LEU A 186 12.45 6.87 11.46
N VAL A 187 13.46 7.39 12.17
CA VAL A 187 14.36 8.42 11.67
C VAL A 187 15.40 7.78 10.77
N GLU A 188 15.39 8.08 9.49
CA GLU A 188 16.30 7.43 8.53
C GLU A 188 17.51 8.29 8.17
N LYS A 189 17.32 9.60 8.07
CA LYS A 189 18.39 10.54 7.71
C LYS A 189 18.08 11.96 8.13
N LYS A 190 19.12 12.81 8.10
CA LYS A 190 18.99 14.26 8.22
C LYS A 190 19.27 14.92 6.87
N ARG A 191 18.43 15.88 6.48
CA ARG A 191 18.57 16.66 5.25
C ARG A 191 18.43 18.14 5.56
N GLY A 192 19.55 18.85 5.62
CA GLY A 192 19.60 20.25 6.06
C GLY A 192 19.13 20.40 7.52
N SER A 193 18.13 21.26 7.74
CA SER A 193 17.53 21.50 9.06
C SER A 193 16.44 20.52 9.45
N ARG A 194 16.05 19.59 8.55
CA ARG A 194 14.96 18.62 8.78
C ARG A 194 15.48 17.20 8.85
N TYR A 195 14.74 16.38 9.56
CA TYR A 195 14.86 14.93 9.54
C TYR A 195 13.92 14.34 8.50
N VAL A 196 14.27 13.17 8.00
CA VAL A 196 13.46 12.39 7.05
C VAL A 196 13.32 11.00 7.64
N GLY A 197 12.11 10.50 7.61
CA GLY A 197 11.80 9.16 8.08
C GLY A 197 10.51 8.64 7.46
N ARG A 198 10.03 7.53 7.95
CA ARG A 198 8.78 6.89 7.53
C ARG A 198 8.03 6.33 8.73
N SER A 199 6.72 6.25 8.61
CA SER A 199 5.87 5.56 9.57
C SER A 199 5.62 4.10 9.14
N GLU A 200 4.80 3.41 9.87
CA GLU A 200 4.32 2.08 9.49
C GLU A 200 3.54 2.07 8.16
N TYR A 201 3.09 3.23 7.69
CA TYR A 201 2.31 3.39 6.46
C TYR A 201 3.14 3.74 5.22
N GLU A 202 4.44 3.80 5.31
CA GLU A 202 5.36 4.01 4.20
C GLU A 202 6.37 2.85 4.09
N ALA A 203 6.37 2.15 2.95
CA ALA A 203 7.40 1.16 2.65
C ALA A 203 8.73 1.85 2.29
N PRO A 204 9.88 1.27 2.67
CA PRO A 204 11.18 1.83 2.34
C PRO A 204 11.38 1.88 0.81
N GLU A 205 12.02 2.97 0.33
CA GLU A 205 12.45 3.17 -1.07
C GLU A 205 11.32 3.29 -2.11
N THR A 206 10.10 2.88 -1.77
CA THR A 206 8.98 2.80 -2.70
C THR A 206 7.95 3.90 -2.48
N ASP A 207 7.62 4.17 -1.22
CA ASP A 207 6.62 5.17 -0.86
C ASP A 207 7.27 6.52 -0.52
N GLY A 208 6.42 7.53 -0.27
CA GLY A 208 6.87 8.86 0.15
C GLY A 208 7.51 8.87 1.53
N SER A 209 8.00 10.03 1.92
CA SER A 209 8.72 10.24 3.18
C SER A 209 7.98 11.24 4.07
N ILE A 210 8.29 11.18 5.37
CA ILE A 210 7.87 12.18 6.36
C ILE A 210 9.05 13.08 6.66
N PHE A 211 8.93 14.37 6.31
CA PHE A 211 9.92 15.41 6.60
C PHE A 211 9.50 16.16 7.87
N PHE A 212 10.31 16.16 8.90
CA PHE A 212 9.91 16.78 10.16
C PHE A 212 11.01 17.66 10.79
N GLY A 213 10.55 18.69 11.50
CA GLY A 213 11.37 19.51 12.37
C GLY A 213 11.56 18.88 13.75
N SER A 214 12.66 19.23 14.41
CA SER A 214 12.91 18.86 15.82
C SER A 214 13.78 19.91 16.46
N GLU A 215 13.42 20.36 17.66
CA GLU A 215 14.23 21.27 18.48
C GLU A 215 15.48 20.55 19.04
N GLU A 216 15.33 19.26 19.35
CA GLU A 216 16.42 18.42 19.84
C GLU A 216 16.95 17.49 18.74
N PRO A 217 18.26 17.16 18.76
CA PRO A 217 18.78 16.17 17.84
C PRO A 217 18.03 14.82 17.93
N CYS A 218 17.78 14.22 16.77
CA CYS A 218 17.26 12.85 16.68
C CYS A 218 18.38 11.91 16.24
N GLU A 219 18.45 10.76 16.86
CA GLU A 219 19.36 9.68 16.46
C GLU A 219 18.79 8.97 15.23
N ILE A 220 19.64 8.71 14.23
CA ILE A 220 19.28 7.91 13.07
C ILE A 220 19.03 6.46 13.52
N GLY A 221 17.96 5.84 13.04
CA GLY A 221 17.53 4.50 13.47
C GLY A 221 16.62 4.52 14.71
N SER A 222 16.44 5.67 15.37
CA SER A 222 15.50 5.78 16.49
C SER A 222 14.08 6.03 16.02
N PHE A 223 13.11 5.77 16.90
CA PHE A 223 11.70 6.10 16.69
C PHE A 223 11.33 7.39 17.45
N VAL A 224 10.59 8.26 16.77
CA VAL A 224 10.05 9.49 17.34
C VAL A 224 8.58 9.65 17.01
N ASN A 225 7.84 10.41 17.81
CA ASN A 225 6.47 10.78 17.48
C ASN A 225 6.46 12.10 16.71
N VAL A 226 5.77 12.12 15.58
CA VAL A 226 5.65 13.28 14.70
C VAL A 226 4.19 13.65 14.53
N LYS A 227 3.85 14.90 14.80
CA LYS A 227 2.55 15.46 14.44
C LYS A 227 2.61 15.95 13.01
N ILE A 228 1.73 15.43 12.17
CA ILE A 228 1.65 15.81 10.75
C ILE A 228 0.99 17.18 10.65
N THR A 229 1.65 18.13 9.99
CA THR A 229 1.21 19.52 9.86
C THR A 229 0.86 19.92 8.42
N ALA A 230 1.41 19.22 7.43
CA ALA A 230 1.11 19.46 6.02
C ALA A 230 1.31 18.18 5.19
N ALA A 231 0.69 18.16 4.01
CA ALA A 231 0.72 17.03 3.09
C ALA A 231 0.95 17.47 1.65
N LYS A 232 1.72 16.68 0.93
CA LYS A 232 1.81 16.64 -0.54
C LYS A 232 1.20 15.34 -1.04
N ALA A 233 1.16 15.14 -2.34
CA ALA A 233 0.60 13.91 -2.92
C ALA A 233 1.31 12.65 -2.41
N TYR A 234 2.63 12.70 -2.23
CA TYR A 234 3.41 11.53 -1.81
C TYR A 234 4.07 11.72 -0.44
N ASP A 235 4.47 12.94 -0.10
CA ASP A 235 5.21 13.23 1.13
C ASP A 235 4.35 13.93 2.19
N LEU A 236 4.73 13.72 3.44
CA LEU A 236 4.16 14.42 4.59
C LEU A 236 5.19 15.33 5.25
N MET A 237 4.70 16.35 5.91
CA MET A 237 5.51 17.25 6.73
C MET A 237 4.95 17.32 8.14
N GLY A 238 5.82 17.47 9.11
CA GLY A 238 5.42 17.55 10.51
C GLY A 238 6.50 18.06 11.43
N ASP A 239 6.23 17.96 12.71
CA ASP A 239 7.16 18.33 13.76
C ASP A 239 7.20 17.24 14.83
N LYS A 240 8.41 16.92 15.32
CA LYS A 240 8.60 16.02 16.45
C LYS A 240 7.87 16.59 17.66
N ILE A 241 7.11 15.73 18.32
CA ILE A 241 6.48 16.07 19.59
C ILE A 241 7.16 15.30 20.72
N SER A 242 7.45 16.02 21.83
CA SER A 242 7.88 15.37 23.06
C SER A 242 6.65 14.76 23.74
N MET A 243 6.67 13.46 24.03
CA MET A 243 5.67 12.91 24.94
C MET A 243 5.91 13.52 26.32
N LYS A 244 5.02 14.41 26.77
CA LYS A 244 4.94 14.68 28.20
C LYS A 244 4.63 13.34 28.89
N LYS A 245 5.40 13.01 29.90
CA LYS A 245 5.19 11.80 30.71
C LYS A 245 3.90 11.91 31.53
N ASP A 246 2.74 12.03 30.90
CA ASP A 246 1.42 11.92 31.58
C ASP A 246 0.34 11.85 30.50
N ALA A 247 -0.03 10.65 30.13
CA ALA A 247 -1.40 10.22 29.84
C ALA A 247 -1.36 8.78 29.30
N LYS A 248 -1.85 7.85 30.07
CA LYS A 248 -2.34 6.57 29.54
C LYS A 248 -3.42 6.90 28.52
N VAL A 249 -3.08 6.86 27.24
CA VAL A 249 -4.07 6.98 26.17
C VAL A 249 -4.86 5.67 26.16
N ASN A 250 -6.09 5.74 26.68
CA ASN A 250 -7.08 4.70 26.47
C ASN A 250 -7.33 4.59 24.96
N ALA A 251 -6.96 3.47 24.39
CA ALA A 251 -7.16 3.12 22.98
C ALA A 251 -8.65 2.94 22.59
N SER A 252 -9.58 3.30 23.46
CA SER A 252 -11.03 3.07 23.28
C SER A 252 -11.82 4.26 22.70
N ASN A 253 -11.19 5.38 22.34
CA ASN A 253 -11.94 6.57 21.88
C ASN A 253 -11.63 7.04 20.46
N LEU A 254 -11.11 6.20 19.56
CA LEU A 254 -10.82 6.62 18.17
C LEU A 254 -11.88 6.20 17.15
N PHE A 255 -12.97 5.55 17.56
CA PHE A 255 -14.03 5.10 16.63
C PHE A 255 -15.43 5.45 17.18
N MET A 256 -15.74 6.72 17.33
CA MET A 256 -17.12 7.20 17.43
C MET A 256 -17.21 8.63 16.91
N ASP A 257 -17.34 8.79 15.60
CA ASP A 257 -18.15 9.83 14.95
C ASP A 257 -18.22 9.56 13.43
N GLN A 258 -19.09 8.63 13.02
CA GLN A 258 -19.46 8.43 11.61
C GLN A 258 -20.90 8.82 11.31
N ASP A 259 -21.58 9.55 12.20
CA ASP A 259 -22.99 9.92 12.01
C ASP A 259 -23.24 11.41 11.71
N ALA A 260 -22.32 12.11 11.09
CA ALA A 260 -22.51 13.51 10.72
C ALA A 260 -22.20 13.80 9.25
N ILE A 261 -22.82 13.07 8.29
CA ILE A 261 -23.14 13.58 6.93
C ILE A 261 -24.35 12.79 6.41
N ARG A 262 -25.53 13.35 6.67
CA ARG A 262 -26.70 13.18 5.80
C ARG A 262 -26.85 14.42 4.94
#